data_04a4dff0c36e75392e23267d8c0d969d
#
_entry.id   04a4dff0c36e75392e23267d8c0d969d
#
_cell.length_a   1.000
_cell.length_b   1.000
_cell.length_c   1.000
_cell.angle_alpha   90.00
_cell.angle_beta   90.00
_cell.angle_gamma   90.00
#
_symmetry.space_group_name_H-M   'P 1'
#
loop_
_entity.id
_entity.type
_entity.pdbx_description
1 polymer ?
#
loop_
_entity_poly.entity_id
_entity_poly.type
_entity_poly.pdbx_seq_one_letter_code
_entity_poly.pdbx_strand_id
1 'polypeptide(L)' 'MINTKIKFKNKYGQIQEGIVTDDNYQCDWDADLNGCVRVQVDYGNNLLGTVNTLIDKSQIIWA' A
#
# COMPACT_ATOMS: atom_id res chain seq x y z
N MET A 1 -1.80 -10.51 7.06
CA MET A 1 -1.30 -9.73 5.90
C MET A 1 -0.18 -8.76 6.28
N ILE A 2 -0.09 -8.32 7.51
CA ILE A 2 0.99 -7.44 7.96
C ILE A 2 2.35 -8.11 7.75
N ASN A 3 3.34 -7.34 7.31
CA ASN A 3 4.69 -7.79 6.94
C ASN A 3 4.74 -8.74 5.73
N THR A 4 3.67 -8.78 4.97
CA THR A 4 3.59 -9.61 3.76
C THR A 4 3.94 -8.77 2.54
N LYS A 5 4.79 -9.31 1.68
CA LYS A 5 5.09 -8.66 0.40
C LYS A 5 3.95 -8.91 -0.56
N ILE A 6 3.44 -7.85 -1.16
CA ILE A 6 2.33 -7.93 -2.11
C ILE A 6 2.66 -7.16 -3.38
N LYS A 7 1.91 -7.46 -4.42
CA LYS A 7 1.88 -6.65 -5.64
C LYS A 7 0.53 -5.95 -5.71
N PHE A 8 0.54 -4.71 -6.14
CA PHE A 8 -0.68 -3.95 -6.28
C PHE A 8 -0.61 -3.03 -7.49
N LYS A 9 -1.77 -2.64 -7.99
CA LYS A 9 -1.87 -1.72 -9.11
C LYS A 9 -2.07 -0.31 -8.55
N ASN A 10 -1.16 0.60 -8.88
CA ASN A 10 -1.25 1.97 -8.40
C ASN A 10 -2.26 2.79 -9.21
N LYS A 11 -2.44 4.04 -8.83
CA LYS A 11 -3.41 4.94 -9.49
C LYS A 11 -3.07 5.24 -10.95
N TYR A 12 -1.85 4.98 -11.36
CA TYR A 12 -1.41 5.17 -12.74
C TYR A 12 -1.54 3.89 -13.57
N GLY A 13 -2.05 2.83 -12.98
CA GLY A 13 -2.19 1.55 -13.66
C GLY A 13 -0.92 0.71 -13.72
N GLN A 14 0.13 1.13 -13.02
CA GLN A 14 1.38 0.38 -12.96
C GLN A 14 1.37 -0.58 -11.78
N ILE A 15 2.06 -1.70 -11.94
CA ILE A 15 2.18 -2.70 -10.89
C ILE A 15 3.40 -2.37 -10.05
N GLN A 16 3.18 -2.30 -8.74
CA GLN A 16 4.25 -2.05 -7.77
C GLN A 16 4.26 -3.16 -6.73
N GLU A 17 5.39 -3.34 -6.09
CA GLU A 17 5.54 -4.25 -4.97
C GLU A 17 5.79 -3.46 -3.70
N GLY A 18 5.28 -3.97 -2.59
CA GLY A 18 5.52 -3.36 -1.29
C GLY A 18 5.22 -4.33 -0.18
N ILE A 19 5.51 -3.89 1.05
CA ILE A 19 5.27 -4.67 2.25
C ILE A 19 4.10 -4.06 3.00
N VAL A 20 3.11 -4.87 3.32
CA VAL A 20 1.94 -4.41 4.08
C VAL A 20 2.37 -4.08 5.51
N THR A 21 2.11 -2.84 5.92
CA THR A 21 2.40 -2.39 7.28
C THR A 21 1.14 -2.25 8.13
N ASP A 22 -0.03 -2.13 7.48
CA ASP A 22 -1.32 -2.09 8.16
C ASP A 22 -2.38 -2.59 7.18
N ASP A 23 -3.12 -3.61 7.56
CA ASP A 23 -4.14 -4.21 6.69
C ASP A 23 -5.56 -3.73 7.01
N ASN A 24 -5.72 -2.84 7.97
CA ASN A 24 -7.00 -2.26 8.33
C ASN A 24 -6.81 -0.84 8.85
N TYR A 25 -6.39 0.04 7.97
CA TYR A 25 -6.10 1.42 8.31
C TYR A 25 -7.38 2.12 8.75
N GLN A 26 -7.28 2.90 9.83
CA GLN A 26 -8.39 3.68 10.36
C GLN A 26 -8.01 5.16 10.32
N CYS A 27 -8.94 5.99 9.86
CA CYS A 27 -8.72 7.43 9.75
C CYS A 27 -9.88 8.16 10.40
N ASP A 28 -9.59 9.04 11.35
CA ASP A 28 -10.62 9.74 12.11
C ASP A 28 -11.28 10.86 11.31
N TRP A 29 -10.58 11.42 10.33
CA TRP A 29 -11.07 12.57 9.57
C TRP A 29 -11.53 12.24 8.15
N ASP A 30 -11.32 11.04 7.69
CA ASP A 30 -11.73 10.61 6.36
C ASP A 30 -12.16 9.15 6.39
N ALA A 31 -13.46 8.93 6.48
CA ALA A 31 -14.03 7.60 6.57
C ALA A 31 -13.77 6.76 5.31
N ASP A 32 -13.52 7.39 4.17
CA ASP A 32 -13.25 6.69 2.92
C ASP A 32 -11.91 5.95 2.96
N LEU A 33 -11.01 6.36 3.85
CA LEU A 33 -9.73 5.69 4.03
C LEU A 33 -9.80 4.51 4.98
N ASN A 34 -10.90 4.33 5.71
CA ASN A 34 -11.03 3.22 6.64
C ASN A 34 -11.07 1.89 5.89
N GLY A 35 -10.33 0.91 6.40
CA GLY A 35 -10.23 -0.40 5.79
C GLY A 35 -9.24 -0.49 4.63
N CYS A 36 -8.57 0.59 4.30
CA CYS A 36 -7.50 0.56 3.31
C CYS A 36 -6.29 -0.18 3.85
N VAL A 37 -5.42 -0.59 2.94
CA VAL A 37 -4.16 -1.25 3.27
C VAL A 37 -3.03 -0.23 3.14
N ARG A 38 -2.22 -0.09 4.19
CA ARG A 38 -1.02 0.73 4.12
C ARG A 38 0.15 -0.14 3.69
N VAL A 39 0.83 0.27 2.64
CA VAL A 39 1.93 -0.48 2.05
C VAL A 39 3.16 0.40 2.04
N GLN A 40 4.27 -0.16 2.45
CA GLN A 40 5.57 0.48 2.38
C GLN A 40 6.25 0.07 1.07
N VAL A 41 6.52 1.05 0.22
CA VAL A 41 7.15 0.82 -1.08
C VAL A 41 8.58 1.34 -1.03
N ASP A 42 9.53 0.49 -1.39
CA ASP A 42 10.94 0.86 -1.51
C ASP A 42 11.25 1.10 -2.99
N TYR A 43 11.56 2.34 -3.32
CA TYR A 43 11.86 2.70 -4.69
C TYR A 43 13.28 2.35 -5.10
N GLY A 44 14.07 1.80 -4.20
CA GLY A 44 15.45 1.40 -4.51
C GLY A 44 16.37 2.55 -4.83
N ASN A 45 15.86 3.74 -4.81
CA ASN A 45 16.62 4.96 -5.06
C ASN A 45 16.75 5.72 -3.75
N ASN A 46 17.94 5.79 -3.23
CA ASN A 46 18.21 6.26 -1.89
C ASN A 46 17.79 7.70 -1.60
N LEU A 47 17.51 8.49 -2.61
CA LEU A 47 17.08 9.87 -2.40
C LEU A 47 15.67 9.97 -1.81
N LEU A 48 14.79 9.04 -2.15
CA LEU A 48 13.42 9.05 -1.66
C LEU A 48 13.18 8.04 -0.53
N GLY A 49 14.04 7.02 -0.41
CA GLY A 49 13.88 5.97 0.58
C GLY A 49 12.60 5.18 0.39
N THR A 50 11.99 4.80 1.50
CA THR A 50 10.70 4.09 1.49
C THR A 50 9.56 5.09 1.68
N VAL A 51 8.45 4.83 0.99
CA VAL A 51 7.26 5.66 1.04
C VAL A 51 6.08 4.78 1.42
N ASN A 52 5.28 5.26 2.38
CA ASN A 52 4.03 4.61 2.74
C ASN A 52 2.92 5.12 1.84
N THR A 53 2.12 4.21 1.33
CA THR A 53 0.96 4.56 0.51
C THR A 53 -0.25 3.77 0.99
N LEU A 54 -1.43 4.36 0.83
CA LEU A 54 -2.70 3.69 1.14
C LEU A 54 -3.30 3.20 -0.17
N ILE A 55 -3.70 1.94 -0.19
CA ILE A 55 -4.35 1.34 -1.35
C ILE A 55 -5.64 0.68 -0.91
N ASP A 56 -6.55 0.53 -1.85
CA ASP A 56 -7.75 -0.24 -1.66
C ASP A 56 -7.43 -1.73 -1.76
N LYS A 57 -8.12 -2.56 -1.00
CA LYS A 57 -7.92 -4.01 -1.08
C LYS A 57 -8.15 -4.54 -2.50
N SER A 58 -9.03 -3.90 -3.25
CA SER A 58 -9.29 -4.26 -4.64
C SER A 58 -8.09 -4.02 -5.57
N GLN A 59 -7.14 -3.20 -5.15
CA GLN A 59 -5.95 -2.92 -5.95
C GLN A 59 -4.87 -3.99 -5.79
N ILE A 60 -5.00 -4.86 -4.79
CA ILE A 60 -4.02 -5.91 -4.54
C ILE A 60 -4.17 -6.99 -5.61
N ILE A 61 -3.05 -7.40 -6.17
CA ILE A 61 -3.00 -8.50 -7.12
C ILE A 61 -2.73 -9.77 -6.35
N TRP A 62 -3.75 -10.60 -6.23
CA TRP A 62 -3.63 -11.87 -5.54
C TRP A 62 -3.04 -12.91 -6.49
N ALA A 63 -1.98 -13.54 -6.04
CA ALA A 63 -1.33 -14.57 -6.83
C ALA A 63 -2.13 -15.87 -6.83
#